data_8d7bcc48ac477d52bc25d57d85dc619d
#
_entry.id   8d7bcc48ac477d52bc25d57d85dc619d
#
_cell.length_a   1.000
_cell.length_b   1.000
_cell.length_c   1.000
_cell.angle_alpha   90.00
_cell.angle_beta   90.00
_cell.angle_gamma   90.00
#
_symmetry.space_group_name_H-M   'P 1'
#
loop_
_entity.id
_entity.type
_entity.pdbx_description
1 polymer ?
#
loop_
_entity_poly.entity_id
_entity_poly.type
_entity_poly.pdbx_seq_one_letter_code
_entity_poly.pdbx_strand_id
1 'polypeptide(L)'
;MKLSKTIITTTLILGGFTLTQAQENAKHEDTEFYTPVPNVVTPAKIAGAAPSDAIILFDGKNLDQWVMTDDRNTPAKWKVGKGVFTVDKSTGNIETKQSFNNYQLHLEWKIPANITGEGQARGNSGLFLASIGKGDLGYELQLLDGYNNKTYTNGMVGSVYKQTTPMVNASKKPGEWQTYDIIWTAPVFNTDGTVKSPAKVTVLYNGVIVQNNFELKGPTQYVGQPSYQKAHGPSPIKLQSHGDKSEPISFRNIWIREI
;
A
#
# COMPACT_ATOMS: atom_id res chain seq x y z
N MET A 1 -71.35 -37.17 -19.37
CA MET A 1 -69.90 -36.98 -19.29
C MET A 1 -69.59 -36.12 -18.05
N LYS A 2 -69.13 -36.78 -16.94
CA LYS A 2 -68.91 -36.07 -15.66
C LYS A 2 -67.45 -35.69 -15.58
N LEU A 3 -67.15 -34.37 -15.49
CA LEU A 3 -65.81 -33.89 -15.20
C LEU A 3 -65.53 -34.00 -13.68
N SER A 4 -64.49 -34.74 -13.35
CA SER A 4 -63.96 -34.79 -12.01
C SER A 4 -63.01 -33.62 -11.79
N LYS A 5 -63.27 -32.81 -10.74
CA LYS A 5 -62.35 -31.75 -10.29
C LYS A 5 -61.39 -32.31 -9.26
N THR A 6 -60.11 -32.42 -9.64
CA THR A 6 -59.05 -32.78 -8.73
C THR A 6 -58.61 -31.50 -7.95
N ILE A 7 -58.79 -31.49 -6.66
CA ILE A 7 -58.33 -30.46 -5.74
C ILE A 7 -56.88 -30.83 -5.37
N ILE A 8 -55.92 -30.00 -5.79
CA ILE A 8 -54.53 -30.12 -5.32
C ILE A 8 -54.40 -29.26 -4.05
N THR A 9 -54.27 -29.94 -2.93
CA THR A 9 -53.97 -29.27 -1.66
C THR A 9 -52.46 -29.05 -1.55
N THR A 10 -52.03 -27.79 -1.66
CA THR A 10 -50.62 -27.42 -1.47
C THR A 10 -50.35 -27.28 0.04
N THR A 11 -49.58 -28.20 0.58
CA THR A 11 -49.12 -28.15 1.96
C THR A 11 -47.95 -27.18 2.05
N LEU A 12 -48.16 -25.98 2.62
CA LEU A 12 -47.09 -25.04 2.97
C LEU A 12 -46.41 -25.58 4.24
N ILE A 13 -45.19 -26.07 4.12
CA ILE A 13 -44.38 -26.47 5.30
C ILE A 13 -43.79 -25.19 5.89
N LEU A 14 -44.24 -24.83 7.09
CA LEU A 14 -43.66 -23.76 7.93
C LEU A 14 -42.24 -24.19 8.37
N GLY A 15 -41.23 -23.76 7.67
CA GLY A 15 -39.82 -23.85 8.07
C GLY A 15 -39.31 -22.61 8.80
N GLY A 16 -40.12 -22.02 9.70
CA GLY A 16 -39.80 -20.75 10.36
C GLY A 16 -39.51 -20.76 11.85
N PHE A 17 -39.57 -21.90 12.50
CA PHE A 17 -39.58 -21.95 13.99
C PHE A 17 -38.28 -22.34 14.67
N THR A 18 -37.23 -22.70 13.97
CA THR A 18 -35.98 -23.17 14.62
C THR A 18 -34.95 -22.09 14.90
N LEU A 19 -35.02 -20.95 14.24
CA LEU A 19 -34.05 -19.87 14.45
C LEU A 19 -34.35 -18.97 15.66
N THR A 20 -35.59 -18.83 16.05
CA THR A 20 -35.99 -17.99 17.19
C THR A 20 -35.72 -18.68 18.56
N GLN A 21 -35.80 -19.98 18.68
CA GLN A 21 -35.53 -20.66 19.95
C GLN A 21 -34.02 -20.74 20.30
N ALA A 22 -33.13 -20.73 19.31
CA ALA A 22 -31.70 -20.70 19.56
C ALA A 22 -31.23 -19.36 20.14
N GLN A 23 -31.92 -18.27 19.86
CA GLN A 23 -31.59 -16.95 20.35
C GLN A 23 -32.15 -16.63 21.74
N GLU A 24 -33.28 -17.24 22.13
CA GLU A 24 -33.86 -17.05 23.44
C GLU A 24 -33.07 -17.72 24.60
N ASN A 25 -32.20 -18.67 24.31
CA ASN A 25 -31.33 -19.34 25.29
C ASN A 25 -29.85 -18.95 25.19
N ALA A 26 -29.48 -18.02 24.24
CA ALA A 26 -28.10 -17.56 24.09
C ALA A 26 -27.73 -16.68 25.30
N LYS A 27 -26.57 -16.94 25.86
CA LYS A 27 -25.98 -16.13 26.94
C LYS A 27 -24.90 -15.24 26.35
N HIS A 28 -24.63 -14.08 26.98
CA HIS A 28 -23.60 -13.17 26.51
C HIS A 28 -22.20 -13.82 26.50
N GLU A 29 -21.92 -14.73 27.43
CA GLU A 29 -20.66 -15.48 27.54
C GLU A 29 -20.40 -16.41 26.34
N ASP A 30 -21.44 -16.85 25.61
CA ASP A 30 -21.29 -17.76 24.46
C ASP A 30 -20.50 -17.15 23.29
N THR A 31 -20.37 -15.84 23.27
CA THR A 31 -19.59 -15.06 22.24
C THR A 31 -18.32 -14.43 22.79
N GLU A 32 -17.95 -14.68 24.04
CA GLU A 32 -16.75 -14.14 24.67
C GLU A 32 -15.53 -15.02 24.39
N PHE A 33 -14.45 -14.38 23.91
CA PHE A 33 -13.18 -15.03 23.65
C PHE A 33 -12.10 -14.46 24.56
N TYR A 34 -11.45 -15.29 25.35
CA TYR A 34 -10.36 -14.92 26.25
C TYR A 34 -8.97 -15.25 25.68
N THR A 35 -8.94 -15.90 24.53
CA THR A 35 -7.71 -16.28 23.82
C THR A 35 -7.91 -16.16 22.30
N PRO A 36 -6.85 -15.79 21.53
CA PRO A 36 -5.52 -15.37 22.01
C PRO A 36 -5.55 -14.00 22.69
N VAL A 37 -4.69 -13.80 23.68
CA VAL A 37 -4.49 -12.48 24.31
C VAL A 37 -3.61 -11.65 23.36
N PRO A 38 -4.02 -10.44 22.95
CA PRO A 38 -3.21 -9.58 22.05
C PRO A 38 -1.87 -9.22 22.68
N ASN A 39 -0.81 -9.17 21.87
CA ASN A 39 0.49 -8.66 22.30
C ASN A 39 0.39 -7.17 22.66
N VAL A 40 1.15 -6.76 23.69
CA VAL A 40 1.23 -5.35 24.10
C VAL A 40 2.23 -4.62 23.20
N VAL A 41 1.77 -3.62 22.48
CA VAL A 41 2.60 -2.71 21.69
C VAL A 41 2.51 -1.32 22.28
N THR A 42 3.66 -0.69 22.59
CA THR A 42 3.69 0.69 23.04
C THR A 42 3.52 1.63 21.86
N PRO A 43 2.43 2.43 21.81
CA PRO A 43 2.24 3.39 20.72
C PRO A 43 3.27 4.50 20.77
N ALA A 44 3.53 5.15 19.64
CA ALA A 44 4.41 6.29 19.56
C ALA A 44 3.88 7.47 20.40
N LYS A 45 4.79 8.24 21.02
CA LYS A 45 4.44 9.42 21.85
C LYS A 45 4.02 10.62 21.00
N ILE A 46 4.48 10.69 19.75
CA ILE A 46 4.17 11.77 18.80
C ILE A 46 3.65 11.16 17.50
N ALA A 47 2.76 11.89 16.82
CA ALA A 47 2.20 11.44 15.55
C ALA A 47 3.30 11.18 14.51
N GLY A 48 3.17 10.07 13.78
CA GLY A 48 4.10 9.64 12.74
C GLY A 48 5.37 8.94 13.24
N ALA A 49 5.66 8.94 14.56
CA ALA A 49 6.78 8.18 15.08
C ALA A 49 6.48 6.67 15.15
N ALA A 50 7.52 5.85 15.17
CA ALA A 50 7.41 4.40 15.16
C ALA A 50 6.87 3.85 16.50
N PRO A 51 5.93 2.88 16.50
CA PRO A 51 5.57 2.10 17.67
C PRO A 51 6.70 1.11 18.05
N SER A 52 6.58 0.49 19.23
CA SER A 52 7.66 -0.33 19.81
C SER A 52 8.02 -1.60 19.02
N ASP A 53 7.12 -2.10 18.18
CA ASP A 53 7.30 -3.29 17.34
C ASP A 53 7.61 -2.97 15.87
N ALA A 54 7.86 -1.70 15.53
CA ALA A 54 8.22 -1.30 14.19
C ALA A 54 9.71 -1.54 13.89
N ILE A 55 9.99 -1.92 12.66
CA ILE A 55 11.32 -1.97 12.07
C ILE A 55 11.60 -0.60 11.47
N ILE A 56 12.69 0.03 11.91
CA ILE A 56 13.10 1.34 11.40
C ILE A 56 13.86 1.15 10.09
N LEU A 57 13.30 1.66 9.00
CA LEU A 57 13.93 1.64 7.68
C LEU A 57 14.81 2.86 7.43
N PHE A 58 14.48 4.00 8.07
CA PHE A 58 15.32 5.20 8.06
C PHE A 58 15.03 6.11 9.25
N ASP A 59 16.05 6.36 10.09
CA ASP A 59 15.98 7.20 11.30
C ASP A 59 16.72 8.55 11.16
N GLY A 60 17.15 8.89 9.93
CA GLY A 60 17.90 10.12 9.64
C GLY A 60 19.42 9.98 9.63
N LYS A 61 19.99 8.78 9.87
CA LYS A 61 21.44 8.60 10.03
C LYS A 61 22.11 8.01 8.79
N ASN A 62 21.61 6.90 8.26
CA ASN A 62 22.25 6.17 7.15
C ASN A 62 21.22 5.35 6.35
N LEU A 63 21.66 4.77 5.24
CA LEU A 63 20.86 3.88 4.38
C LEU A 63 21.21 2.41 4.59
N ASP A 64 21.62 2.00 5.79
CA ASP A 64 22.06 0.63 6.06
C ASP A 64 20.97 -0.43 5.84
N GLN A 65 19.70 -0.04 5.84
CA GLN A 65 18.57 -0.90 5.53
C GLN A 65 18.28 -1.01 4.02
N TRP A 66 19.02 -0.27 3.17
CA TRP A 66 18.74 -0.12 1.75
C TRP A 66 19.89 -0.56 0.86
N VAL A 67 19.57 -1.10 -0.32
CA VAL A 67 20.50 -1.50 -1.36
C VAL A 67 20.05 -0.95 -2.70
N MET A 68 20.92 -1.00 -3.71
CA MET A 68 20.55 -0.71 -5.10
C MET A 68 19.65 -1.83 -5.64
N THR A 69 18.56 -1.48 -6.32
CA THR A 69 17.64 -2.46 -6.89
C THR A 69 18.26 -3.34 -7.97
N ASP A 70 19.13 -2.77 -8.81
CA ASP A 70 19.71 -3.47 -9.94
C ASP A 70 20.89 -4.39 -9.53
N ASP A 71 21.50 -4.10 -8.38
CA ASP A 71 22.54 -4.93 -7.75
C ASP A 71 22.39 -4.90 -6.23
N ARG A 72 21.69 -5.88 -5.68
CA ARG A 72 21.40 -6.00 -4.24
C ARG A 72 22.62 -6.19 -3.33
N ASN A 73 23.80 -6.48 -3.91
CA ASN A 73 25.04 -6.52 -3.16
C ASN A 73 25.67 -5.13 -2.98
N THR A 74 25.20 -4.14 -3.72
CA THR A 74 25.66 -2.76 -3.63
C THR A 74 24.80 -1.97 -2.66
N PRO A 75 25.38 -1.33 -1.61
CA PRO A 75 24.64 -0.41 -0.72
C PRO A 75 23.98 0.72 -1.49
N ALA A 76 22.84 1.21 -0.98
CA ALA A 76 22.16 2.36 -1.55
C ALA A 76 23.07 3.60 -1.61
N LYS A 77 23.04 4.32 -2.76
CA LYS A 77 23.97 5.44 -3.04
C LYS A 77 23.33 6.82 -2.91
N TRP A 78 22.05 6.90 -2.52
CA TRP A 78 21.38 8.19 -2.36
C TRP A 78 22.00 9.01 -1.23
N LYS A 79 21.93 10.33 -1.31
CA LYS A 79 22.63 11.24 -0.41
C LYS A 79 21.88 11.41 0.92
N VAL A 80 22.54 11.11 2.03
CA VAL A 80 22.03 11.33 3.38
C VAL A 80 22.62 12.63 3.95
N GLY A 81 21.78 13.47 4.55
CA GLY A 81 22.23 14.68 5.23
C GLY A 81 21.09 15.39 5.96
N LYS A 82 21.39 16.00 7.09
CA LYS A 82 20.42 16.77 7.91
C LYS A 82 19.15 15.98 8.26
N GLY A 83 19.30 14.67 8.56
CA GLY A 83 18.18 13.83 8.96
C GLY A 83 17.28 13.35 7.83
N VAL A 84 17.68 13.55 6.57
CA VAL A 84 16.93 13.14 5.37
C VAL A 84 17.85 12.43 4.40
N PHE A 85 17.29 11.65 3.48
CA PHE A 85 17.99 11.27 2.26
C PHE A 85 17.25 11.81 1.04
N THR A 86 18.00 12.07 -0.02
CA THR A 86 17.49 12.66 -1.26
C THR A 86 17.81 11.75 -2.43
N VAL A 87 16.84 11.61 -3.33
CA VAL A 87 17.00 10.83 -4.57
C VAL A 87 18.25 11.28 -5.32
N ASP A 88 19.11 10.35 -5.68
CA ASP A 88 20.20 10.60 -6.63
C ASP A 88 19.85 9.96 -7.97
N LYS A 89 19.36 10.81 -8.89
CA LYS A 89 18.86 10.37 -10.20
C LYS A 89 19.92 9.74 -11.10
N SER A 90 21.20 9.87 -10.74
CA SER A 90 22.31 9.25 -11.47
C SER A 90 22.61 7.80 -11.06
N THR A 91 22.02 7.33 -9.95
CA THR A 91 22.40 6.03 -9.35
C THR A 91 21.34 4.95 -9.50
N GLY A 92 20.09 5.30 -9.84
CA GLY A 92 18.97 4.36 -9.98
C GLY A 92 18.19 4.13 -8.68
N ASN A 93 17.26 3.17 -8.73
CA ASN A 93 16.33 2.85 -7.65
C ASN A 93 17.03 2.17 -6.46
N ILE A 94 16.46 2.39 -5.27
CA ILE A 94 16.88 1.68 -4.06
C ILE A 94 15.72 0.84 -3.52
N GLU A 95 16.04 -0.26 -2.81
CA GLU A 95 15.06 -1.09 -2.16
C GLU A 95 15.55 -1.61 -0.81
N THR A 96 14.65 -2.03 0.06
CA THR A 96 15.02 -2.56 1.37
C THR A 96 15.79 -3.87 1.25
N LYS A 97 16.76 -4.11 2.14
CA LYS A 97 17.45 -5.39 2.27
C LYS A 97 16.48 -6.50 2.66
N GLN A 98 15.60 -6.22 3.62
CA GLN A 98 14.56 -7.14 4.08
C GLN A 98 13.37 -7.12 3.13
N SER A 99 12.74 -8.28 2.96
CA SER A 99 11.46 -8.46 2.26
C SER A 99 10.33 -8.59 3.27
N PHE A 100 9.15 -8.09 2.89
CA PHE A 100 7.97 -8.04 3.75
C PHE A 100 6.77 -8.65 3.02
N ASN A 101 5.78 -9.14 3.79
CA ASN A 101 4.53 -9.66 3.26
C ASN A 101 3.40 -8.66 3.52
N ASN A 102 2.65 -8.82 4.60
CA ASN A 102 1.61 -7.88 5.02
C ASN A 102 2.18 -6.91 6.03
N TYR A 103 1.86 -5.63 5.89
CA TYR A 103 2.45 -4.63 6.78
C TYR A 103 1.67 -3.33 6.86
N GLN A 104 1.94 -2.59 7.93
CA GLN A 104 1.73 -1.16 8.04
C GLN A 104 3.06 -0.46 7.73
N LEU A 105 3.03 0.57 6.87
CA LEU A 105 4.19 1.39 6.51
C LEU A 105 3.90 2.85 6.75
N HIS A 106 4.82 3.56 7.38
CA HIS A 106 4.85 5.01 7.45
C HIS A 106 6.03 5.55 6.65
N LEU A 107 5.80 6.58 5.86
CA LEU A 107 6.79 7.24 5.02
C LEU A 107 6.54 8.75 5.00
N GLU A 108 7.58 9.55 5.28
CA GLU A 108 7.54 10.99 5.05
C GLU A 108 8.41 11.39 3.87
N TRP A 109 7.88 12.22 2.99
CA TRP A 109 8.57 12.70 1.80
C TRP A 109 8.30 14.16 1.52
N LYS A 110 9.17 14.82 0.75
CA LYS A 110 9.06 16.25 0.50
C LYS A 110 9.45 16.60 -0.94
N ILE A 111 8.55 17.31 -1.61
CA ILE A 111 8.86 18.04 -2.84
C ILE A 111 9.67 19.27 -2.46
N PRO A 112 10.82 19.57 -3.08
CA PRO A 112 11.57 20.79 -2.78
C PRO A 112 10.78 22.05 -3.15
N ALA A 113 10.98 23.14 -2.40
CA ALA A 113 10.22 24.39 -2.59
C ALA A 113 10.46 25.04 -3.96
N ASN A 114 11.61 24.79 -4.56
CA ASN A 114 12.03 25.29 -5.88
C ASN A 114 11.70 24.33 -7.03
N ILE A 115 10.74 23.41 -6.81
CA ILE A 115 10.39 22.41 -7.83
C ILE A 115 9.99 23.04 -9.15
N THR A 116 10.49 22.47 -10.24
CA THR A 116 10.18 22.87 -11.63
C THR A 116 9.51 21.72 -12.38
N GLY A 117 9.04 21.99 -13.59
CA GLY A 117 8.36 21.01 -14.44
C GLY A 117 6.86 21.02 -14.32
N GLU A 118 6.20 20.11 -15.06
CA GLU A 118 4.74 19.97 -15.13
C GLU A 118 4.34 18.49 -15.24
N GLY A 119 3.13 18.17 -14.79
CA GLY A 119 2.55 16.83 -14.88
C GLY A 119 3.47 15.76 -14.30
N GLN A 120 3.76 14.74 -15.07
CA GLN A 120 4.64 13.62 -14.65
C GLN A 120 6.13 14.00 -14.59
N ALA A 121 6.51 15.16 -15.11
CA ALA A 121 7.89 15.67 -15.04
C ALA A 121 8.11 16.65 -13.88
N ARG A 122 7.28 16.58 -12.81
CA ARG A 122 7.36 17.49 -11.66
C ARG A 122 7.36 16.73 -10.35
N GLY A 123 8.55 16.55 -9.75
CA GLY A 123 8.73 15.90 -8.47
C GLY A 123 8.28 14.44 -8.46
N ASN A 124 8.56 13.73 -9.54
CA ASN A 124 8.15 12.35 -9.74
C ASN A 124 9.09 11.36 -9.05
N SER A 125 8.50 10.36 -8.45
CA SER A 125 9.10 9.16 -7.90
C SER A 125 8.01 8.09 -7.78
N GLY A 126 8.35 6.90 -7.30
CA GLY A 126 7.42 5.82 -7.00
C GLY A 126 7.77 5.15 -5.69
N LEU A 127 6.75 4.77 -4.94
CA LEU A 127 6.87 3.84 -3.82
C LEU A 127 6.32 2.49 -4.27
N PHE A 128 7.17 1.50 -4.46
CA PHE A 128 6.74 0.15 -4.78
C PHE A 128 6.51 -0.64 -3.49
N LEU A 129 5.26 -0.97 -3.24
CA LEU A 129 4.80 -1.72 -2.05
C LEU A 129 5.35 -3.16 -2.03
N ALA A 130 5.63 -3.71 -3.20
CA ALA A 130 6.39 -4.94 -3.37
C ALA A 130 7.25 -4.81 -4.64
N SER A 131 8.56 -4.80 -4.47
CA SER A 131 9.55 -4.87 -5.55
C SER A 131 9.69 -6.32 -6.01
N ILE A 132 9.39 -6.61 -7.26
CA ILE A 132 9.44 -7.97 -7.80
C ILE A 132 10.53 -8.16 -8.86
N GLY A 133 11.46 -7.22 -8.95
CA GLY A 133 12.58 -7.29 -9.88
C GLY A 133 13.26 -5.95 -10.12
N LYS A 134 14.21 -5.94 -11.06
CA LYS A 134 14.99 -4.76 -11.46
C LYS A 134 14.13 -3.68 -12.10
N GLY A 135 14.69 -2.47 -12.19
CA GLY A 135 13.98 -1.31 -12.73
C GLY A 135 12.69 -1.02 -11.96
N ASP A 136 11.62 -0.75 -12.68
CA ASP A 136 10.31 -0.36 -12.12
C ASP A 136 9.30 -1.53 -12.05
N LEU A 137 9.79 -2.75 -11.81
CA LEU A 137 8.93 -3.92 -11.62
C LEU A 137 8.41 -3.98 -10.18
N GLY A 138 7.09 -3.98 -10.01
CA GLY A 138 6.44 -4.04 -8.70
C GLY A 138 5.06 -3.40 -8.66
N TYR A 139 4.56 -3.12 -7.47
CA TYR A 139 3.24 -2.55 -7.21
C TYR A 139 3.40 -1.09 -6.76
N GLU A 140 3.20 -0.16 -7.67
CA GLU A 140 3.54 1.24 -7.47
C GLU A 140 2.39 2.06 -6.89
N LEU A 141 2.67 2.73 -5.78
CA LEU A 141 1.93 3.87 -5.26
C LEU A 141 2.66 5.15 -5.68
N GLN A 142 1.97 6.01 -6.43
CA GLN A 142 2.58 7.19 -7.03
C GLN A 142 3.03 8.23 -6.01
N LEU A 143 4.26 8.71 -6.15
CA LEU A 143 4.82 9.90 -5.53
C LEU A 143 5.01 10.97 -6.60
N LEU A 144 4.39 12.14 -6.42
CA LEU A 144 4.40 13.22 -7.40
C LEU A 144 4.08 14.55 -6.70
N ASP A 145 4.52 15.68 -7.21
CA ASP A 145 3.93 16.93 -6.79
C ASP A 145 2.47 17.00 -7.24
N GLY A 146 1.55 16.97 -6.26
CA GLY A 146 0.11 17.07 -6.50
C GLY A 146 -0.46 18.47 -6.29
N TYR A 147 0.37 19.44 -5.83
CA TYR A 147 -0.09 20.79 -5.54
C TYR A 147 -0.12 21.65 -6.79
N ASN A 148 -1.32 22.00 -7.25
CA ASN A 148 -1.53 22.79 -8.49
C ASN A 148 -0.81 22.20 -9.71
N ASN A 149 -0.72 20.89 -9.79
CA ASN A 149 -0.05 20.16 -10.87
C ASN A 149 -1.08 19.25 -11.59
N LYS A 150 -1.40 19.55 -12.85
CA LYS A 150 -2.32 18.75 -13.65
C LYS A 150 -1.61 17.56 -14.29
N THR A 151 -2.20 16.39 -14.13
CA THR A 151 -1.78 15.17 -14.81
C THR A 151 -2.99 14.25 -15.01
N TYR A 152 -2.82 13.10 -15.65
CA TYR A 152 -3.87 12.09 -15.72
C TYR A 152 -4.15 11.53 -14.32
N THR A 153 -5.44 11.34 -14.01
CA THR A 153 -5.90 11.13 -12.62
C THR A 153 -5.41 9.84 -11.98
N ASN A 154 -5.24 8.78 -12.78
CA ASN A 154 -4.70 7.51 -12.31
C ASN A 154 -3.15 7.45 -12.33
N GLY A 155 -2.48 8.58 -12.50
CA GLY A 155 -1.05 8.78 -12.35
C GLY A 155 -0.70 9.98 -11.46
N MET A 156 -1.68 10.58 -10.78
CA MET A 156 -1.42 11.62 -9.79
C MET A 156 -0.98 10.99 -8.45
N VAL A 157 -0.43 11.82 -7.56
CA VAL A 157 -0.01 11.39 -6.23
C VAL A 157 -1.13 10.64 -5.50
N GLY A 158 -0.80 9.52 -4.85
CA GLY A 158 -1.76 8.67 -4.14
C GLY A 158 -2.53 7.69 -5.03
N SER A 159 -2.32 7.68 -6.34
CA SER A 159 -2.85 6.63 -7.21
C SER A 159 -2.07 5.32 -7.03
N VAL A 160 -2.75 4.18 -7.10
CA VAL A 160 -2.08 2.95 -7.54
C VAL A 160 -1.87 3.12 -9.04
N TYR A 161 -0.61 3.33 -9.45
CA TYR A 161 -0.26 3.88 -10.74
C TYR A 161 -0.91 3.13 -11.90
N LYS A 162 -1.67 3.88 -12.72
CA LYS A 162 -2.47 3.41 -13.87
C LYS A 162 -3.57 2.38 -13.55
N GLN A 163 -3.86 2.12 -12.25
CA GLN A 163 -4.94 1.23 -11.86
C GLN A 163 -6.13 1.96 -11.24
N THR A 164 -5.88 2.98 -10.41
CA THR A 164 -6.94 3.75 -9.78
C THR A 164 -6.54 5.20 -9.54
N THR A 165 -7.55 6.06 -9.49
CA THR A 165 -7.43 7.46 -9.08
C THR A 165 -7.52 7.56 -7.56
N PRO A 166 -6.77 8.43 -6.86
CA PRO A 166 -7.00 8.70 -5.46
C PRO A 166 -8.38 9.33 -5.24
N MET A 167 -9.01 9.03 -4.10
CA MET A 167 -10.35 9.53 -3.76
C MET A 167 -10.40 11.06 -3.67
N VAL A 168 -9.31 11.68 -3.21
CA VAL A 168 -9.15 13.14 -3.10
C VAL A 168 -7.66 13.50 -3.28
N ASN A 169 -7.39 14.77 -3.58
CA ASN A 169 -6.03 15.32 -3.57
C ASN A 169 -5.78 16.02 -2.22
N ALA A 170 -4.97 15.41 -1.36
CA ALA A 170 -4.61 15.93 -0.05
C ALA A 170 -3.20 16.54 -0.01
N SER A 171 -2.67 17.00 -1.15
CA SER A 171 -1.31 17.53 -1.26
C SER A 171 -1.10 18.84 -0.50
N LYS A 172 -0.01 18.90 0.24
CA LYS A 172 0.54 20.14 0.77
C LYS A 172 1.44 20.82 -0.27
N LYS A 173 1.78 22.08 -0.05
CA LYS A 173 2.65 22.86 -0.94
C LYS A 173 4.06 22.27 -1.06
N PRO A 174 4.76 22.46 -2.19
CA PRO A 174 6.20 22.19 -2.26
C PRO A 174 6.95 22.89 -1.13
N GLY A 175 7.93 22.20 -0.55
CA GLY A 175 8.66 22.61 0.65
C GLY A 175 8.09 22.06 1.96
N GLU A 176 6.85 21.59 1.98
CA GLU A 176 6.22 20.95 3.15
C GLU A 176 6.40 19.42 3.11
N TRP A 177 6.47 18.79 4.30
CA TRP A 177 6.51 17.34 4.43
C TRP A 177 5.13 16.73 4.20
N GLN A 178 5.08 15.75 3.32
CA GLN A 178 3.95 14.89 3.04
C GLN A 178 4.10 13.59 3.83
N THR A 179 3.00 12.91 4.14
CA THR A 179 3.03 11.62 4.81
C THR A 179 2.18 10.61 4.06
N TYR A 180 2.67 9.38 3.96
CA TYR A 180 1.85 8.22 3.67
C TYR A 180 1.81 7.29 4.89
N ASP A 181 0.61 6.93 5.30
CA ASP A 181 0.33 5.82 6.20
C ASP A 181 -0.41 4.75 5.40
N ILE A 182 0.18 3.57 5.29
CA ILE A 182 -0.23 2.54 4.35
C ILE A 182 -0.48 1.23 5.09
N ILE A 183 -1.58 0.56 4.74
CA ILE A 183 -1.83 -0.84 5.10
C ILE A 183 -1.78 -1.62 3.79
N TRP A 184 -0.82 -2.54 3.70
CA TRP A 184 -0.60 -3.40 2.55
C TRP A 184 -0.91 -4.85 2.89
N THR A 185 -1.69 -5.50 2.05
CA THR A 185 -1.90 -6.95 2.06
C THR A 185 -1.34 -7.52 0.76
N ALA A 186 -0.35 -8.38 0.88
CA ALA A 186 0.30 -9.01 -0.27
C ALA A 186 -0.65 -9.98 -1.00
N PRO A 187 -0.42 -10.20 -2.30
CA PRO A 187 -1.18 -11.20 -3.03
C PRO A 187 -0.81 -12.61 -2.53
N VAL A 188 -1.80 -13.50 -2.56
CA VAL A 188 -1.59 -14.92 -2.29
C VAL A 188 -1.75 -15.69 -3.60
N PHE A 189 -0.85 -16.63 -3.85
CA PHE A 189 -0.86 -17.46 -5.05
C PHE A 189 -1.16 -18.92 -4.72
N ASN A 190 -1.79 -19.60 -5.64
CA ASN A 190 -1.95 -21.04 -5.64
C ASN A 190 -0.63 -21.74 -6.02
N THR A 191 -0.56 -23.02 -5.81
CA THR A 191 0.64 -23.83 -6.16
C THR A 191 0.93 -23.87 -7.67
N ASP A 192 -0.08 -23.64 -8.49
CA ASP A 192 0.06 -23.53 -9.96
C ASP A 192 0.48 -22.13 -10.44
N GLY A 193 0.69 -21.19 -9.52
CA GLY A 193 1.08 -19.81 -9.81
C GLY A 193 -0.05 -18.85 -10.11
N THR A 194 -1.30 -19.31 -10.16
CA THR A 194 -2.46 -18.42 -10.32
C THR A 194 -2.72 -17.64 -9.02
N VAL A 195 -3.28 -16.42 -9.13
CA VAL A 195 -3.62 -15.63 -7.96
C VAL A 195 -4.82 -16.26 -7.23
N LYS A 196 -4.64 -16.51 -5.93
CA LYS A 196 -5.70 -16.97 -5.02
C LYS A 196 -6.42 -15.78 -4.38
N SER A 197 -5.64 -14.77 -3.95
CA SER A 197 -6.16 -13.54 -3.38
C SER A 197 -5.32 -12.37 -3.93
N PRO A 198 -5.94 -11.38 -4.57
CA PRO A 198 -5.24 -10.18 -5.03
C PRO A 198 -4.64 -9.37 -3.89
N ALA A 199 -3.61 -8.58 -4.21
CA ALA A 199 -3.08 -7.59 -3.29
C ALA A 199 -4.12 -6.51 -2.98
N LYS A 200 -4.06 -5.94 -1.76
CA LYS A 200 -4.94 -4.85 -1.34
C LYS A 200 -4.15 -3.75 -0.66
N VAL A 201 -4.62 -2.51 -0.84
CA VAL A 201 -3.98 -1.36 -0.21
C VAL A 201 -5.00 -0.37 0.33
N THR A 202 -4.72 0.12 1.55
CA THR A 202 -5.34 1.32 2.12
C THR A 202 -4.25 2.36 2.31
N VAL A 203 -4.50 3.60 1.89
CA VAL A 203 -3.53 4.70 1.96
C VAL A 203 -4.17 5.92 2.56
N LEU A 204 -3.56 6.45 3.62
CA LEU A 204 -3.81 7.78 4.13
C LEU A 204 -2.69 8.70 3.62
N TYR A 205 -3.05 9.76 2.93
CA TYR A 205 -2.15 10.82 2.47
C TYR A 205 -2.36 12.07 3.31
N ASN A 206 -1.36 12.48 4.07
CA ASN A 206 -1.47 13.59 5.03
C ASN A 206 -2.65 13.43 6.02
N GLY A 207 -2.90 12.18 6.46
CA GLY A 207 -4.01 11.83 7.36
C GLY A 207 -5.37 11.71 6.69
N VAL A 208 -5.47 11.92 5.36
CA VAL A 208 -6.72 11.80 4.58
C VAL A 208 -6.69 10.52 3.76
N ILE A 209 -7.77 9.73 3.82
CA ILE A 209 -7.86 8.48 3.06
C ILE A 209 -7.94 8.78 1.56
N VAL A 210 -7.01 8.20 0.79
CA VAL A 210 -6.93 8.35 -0.68
C VAL A 210 -7.14 7.04 -1.41
N GLN A 211 -6.85 5.90 -0.77
CA GLN A 211 -7.19 4.56 -1.22
C GLN A 211 -7.80 3.79 -0.04
N ASN A 212 -8.94 3.13 -0.24
CA ASN A 212 -9.63 2.39 0.79
C ASN A 212 -9.79 0.92 0.39
N ASN A 213 -8.95 0.05 0.92
CA ASN A 213 -8.96 -1.40 0.64
C ASN A 213 -9.05 -1.72 -0.86
N PHE A 214 -8.33 -0.92 -1.69
CA PHE A 214 -8.33 -1.10 -3.13
C PHE A 214 -7.66 -2.42 -3.50
N GLU A 215 -8.32 -3.22 -4.30
CA GLU A 215 -7.83 -4.49 -4.82
C GLU A 215 -7.05 -4.26 -6.12
N LEU A 216 -5.75 -4.59 -6.10
CA LEU A 216 -4.87 -4.39 -7.24
C LEU A 216 -5.08 -5.50 -8.28
N LYS A 217 -5.03 -5.14 -9.55
CA LYS A 217 -5.18 -6.07 -10.69
C LYS A 217 -3.89 -6.81 -11.05
N GLY A 218 -2.80 -6.50 -10.37
CA GLY A 218 -1.46 -7.05 -10.60
C GLY A 218 -0.37 -6.00 -10.41
N PRO A 219 0.90 -6.33 -10.68
CA PRO A 219 1.99 -5.37 -10.71
C PRO A 219 1.73 -4.25 -11.73
N THR A 220 2.28 -3.08 -11.44
CA THR A 220 2.18 -1.89 -12.29
C THR A 220 2.68 -2.15 -13.70
N GLN A 221 1.93 -1.69 -14.70
CA GLN A 221 2.30 -1.72 -16.11
C GLN A 221 2.31 -0.30 -16.66
N TYR A 222 3.45 0.11 -17.25
CA TYR A 222 3.52 1.40 -17.95
C TYR A 222 2.68 1.39 -19.23
N VAL A 223 2.71 0.27 -19.96
CA VAL A 223 1.90 0.02 -21.17
C VAL A 223 1.11 -1.27 -20.98
N GLY A 224 -0.17 -1.24 -21.34
CA GLY A 224 -1.07 -2.38 -21.21
C GLY A 224 -1.81 -2.44 -19.87
N GLN A 225 -2.54 -3.51 -19.67
CA GLN A 225 -3.34 -3.73 -18.45
C GLN A 225 -2.53 -4.54 -17.42
N PRO A 226 -2.59 -4.17 -16.14
CA PRO A 226 -1.96 -4.95 -15.08
C PRO A 226 -2.62 -6.33 -14.96
N SER A 227 -1.82 -7.34 -14.67
CA SER A 227 -2.28 -8.70 -14.40
C SER A 227 -1.25 -9.48 -13.58
N TYR A 228 -1.71 -10.49 -12.84
CA TYR A 228 -0.86 -11.40 -12.08
C TYR A 228 -0.30 -12.49 -13.02
N GLN A 229 0.87 -12.23 -13.61
CA GLN A 229 1.50 -13.14 -14.57
C GLN A 229 2.47 -14.14 -13.92
N LYS A 230 3.03 -13.81 -12.76
CA LYS A 230 4.02 -14.62 -12.06
C LYS A 230 3.82 -14.53 -10.55
N ALA A 231 3.79 -15.68 -9.89
CA ALA A 231 3.77 -15.76 -8.44
C ALA A 231 5.07 -15.23 -7.84
N HIS A 232 4.96 -14.57 -6.69
CA HIS A 232 6.09 -14.13 -5.87
C HIS A 232 5.73 -14.24 -4.39
N GLY A 233 6.74 -14.25 -3.52
CA GLY A 233 6.60 -14.23 -2.08
C GLY A 233 6.79 -12.84 -1.49
N PRO A 234 7.21 -12.75 -0.20
CA PRO A 234 7.59 -11.52 0.45
C PRO A 234 8.60 -10.74 -0.40
N SER A 235 8.44 -9.44 -0.49
CA SER A 235 9.19 -8.60 -1.41
C SER A 235 9.71 -7.33 -0.72
N PRO A 236 10.83 -6.75 -1.17
CA PRO A 236 11.33 -5.49 -0.65
C PRO A 236 10.37 -4.33 -0.94
N ILE A 237 10.48 -3.25 -0.16
CA ILE A 237 9.94 -1.93 -0.48
C ILE A 237 10.96 -1.22 -1.38
N LYS A 238 10.51 -0.60 -2.49
CA LYS A 238 11.39 0.12 -3.42
C LYS A 238 11.00 1.59 -3.51
N LEU A 239 12.01 2.44 -3.64
CA LEU A 239 11.86 3.86 -3.98
C LEU A 239 12.48 4.13 -5.35
N GLN A 240 11.72 4.82 -6.20
CA GLN A 240 12.11 5.08 -7.57
C GLN A 240 12.98 6.33 -7.69
N SER A 241 14.01 6.21 -8.51
CA SER A 241 14.78 7.31 -9.08
C SER A 241 14.23 7.63 -10.48
N HIS A 242 13.21 8.50 -10.53
CA HIS A 242 12.56 8.85 -11.80
C HIS A 242 13.46 9.74 -12.65
N GLY A 243 13.48 9.49 -13.97
CA GLY A 243 14.40 10.14 -14.92
C GLY A 243 13.99 11.53 -15.41
N ASP A 244 12.97 12.18 -14.82
CA ASP A 244 12.59 13.55 -15.16
C ASP A 244 13.68 14.58 -14.75
N LYS A 245 13.58 15.82 -15.26
CA LYS A 245 14.55 16.88 -15.01
C LYS A 245 14.24 17.75 -13.79
N SER A 246 13.13 17.53 -13.08
CA SER A 246 12.79 18.29 -11.89
C SER A 246 13.76 18.02 -10.75
N GLU A 247 13.75 18.88 -9.74
CA GLU A 247 14.57 18.75 -8.54
C GLU A 247 14.16 17.46 -7.78
N PRO A 248 15.14 16.73 -7.22
CA PRO A 248 14.89 15.45 -6.57
C PRO A 248 14.15 15.61 -5.24
N ILE A 249 13.26 14.67 -4.96
CA ILE A 249 12.51 14.61 -3.69
C ILE A 249 13.38 14.03 -2.57
N SER A 250 13.00 14.33 -1.34
CA SER A 250 13.68 13.85 -0.14
C SER A 250 12.74 13.05 0.75
N PHE A 251 13.31 12.15 1.55
CA PHE A 251 12.61 11.24 2.45
C PHE A 251 13.15 11.33 3.87
N ARG A 252 12.28 11.05 4.85
CA ARG A 252 12.65 10.87 6.26
C ARG A 252 11.64 9.99 6.98
N ASN A 253 11.94 9.60 8.21
CA ASN A 253 11.03 8.91 9.12
C ASN A 253 10.28 7.77 8.43
N ILE A 254 11.02 6.71 8.07
CA ILE A 254 10.44 5.54 7.40
C ILE A 254 10.51 4.36 8.36
N TRP A 255 9.35 3.79 8.66
CA TRP A 255 9.26 2.58 9.46
C TRP A 255 8.16 1.66 8.95
N ILE A 256 8.30 0.38 9.23
CA ILE A 256 7.38 -0.67 8.82
C ILE A 256 7.07 -1.58 10.02
N ARG A 257 5.87 -2.10 10.05
CA ARG A 257 5.39 -3.05 11.05
C ARG A 257 4.67 -4.18 10.33
N GLU A 258 5.14 -5.42 10.50
CA GLU A 258 4.49 -6.60 9.94
C GLU A 258 3.18 -6.92 10.69
N ILE A 259 2.15 -7.41 9.95
CA ILE A 259 0.82 -7.72 10.48
C ILE A 259 0.31 -9.07 9.98
#